data_a56147773449ed7e5ea6ba08b626a984
#
_entry.id   a56147773449ed7e5ea6ba08b626a984
#
_cell.length_a   1.000
_cell.length_b   1.000
_cell.length_c   1.000
_cell.angle_alpha   90.00
_cell.angle_beta   90.00
_cell.angle_gamma   90.00
#
_symmetry.space_group_name_H-M   'P 1'
#
loop_
_entity.id
_entity.type
_entity.pdbx_description
1 polymer ?
#
loop_
_entity_poly.entity_id
_entity_poly.type
_entity_poly.pdbx_seq_one_letter_code
_entity_poly.pdbx_strand_id
1 'polypeptide(L)'
;DDWFSPVASGSAAPKKMVICPCSTGTVAAIAHGMSDNLIERAADVVIKERGQLIIVPRESPLSAIHLENLLTLAKVGVTVMPASPGFYHQPTGINDLIDFMVARLLDHLGLPNKLLPRWGYAPAPVSSSGD
;
A
#
# COMPACT_ATOMS: atom_id res chain seq x y z
N ASP A 1 -6.48 7.78 19.74
CA ASP A 1 -5.52 8.30 18.77
C ASP A 1 -4.87 9.55 19.29
N ASP A 2 -3.64 9.73 18.90
CA ASP A 2 -2.91 10.92 19.28
C ASP A 2 -2.83 11.87 18.11
N TRP A 3 -3.68 12.88 18.11
CA TRP A 3 -3.75 13.82 17.00
C TRP A 3 -2.52 14.72 16.88
N PHE A 4 -1.70 14.73 17.92
CA PHE A 4 -0.49 15.55 17.92
C PHE A 4 0.76 14.74 17.64
N SER A 5 0.62 13.45 17.29
CA SER A 5 1.78 12.67 16.96
C SER A 5 2.39 13.15 15.64
N PRO A 6 3.67 12.87 15.38
CA PRO A 6 4.27 13.25 14.11
C PRO A 6 3.56 12.69 12.89
N VAL A 7 2.89 11.55 13.04
CA VAL A 7 2.17 10.93 11.93
C VAL A 7 1.02 11.82 11.48
N ALA A 8 0.42 12.58 12.37
CA ALA A 8 -0.70 13.45 12.04
C ALA A 8 -0.26 14.88 11.70
N SER A 9 1.02 15.16 11.75
CA SER A 9 1.54 16.51 11.48
C SER A 9 2.09 16.55 10.07
N GLY A 10 1.70 17.55 9.30
CA GLY A 10 2.16 17.67 7.93
C GLY A 10 3.66 17.79 7.80
N SER A 11 4.30 18.51 8.72
CA SER A 11 5.74 18.74 8.61
C SER A 11 6.57 17.54 9.01
N ALA A 12 5.98 16.58 9.74
CA ALA A 12 6.70 15.40 10.19
C ALA A 12 6.06 14.11 9.69
N ALA A 13 5.19 14.19 8.68
CA ALA A 13 4.52 13.02 8.17
C ALA A 13 5.52 12.07 7.51
N PRO A 14 5.31 10.77 7.61
CA PRO A 14 6.17 9.83 6.90
C PRO A 14 6.00 10.03 5.40
N LYS A 15 7.06 9.80 4.65
CA LYS A 15 6.99 9.93 3.20
C LYS A 15 6.43 8.69 2.54
N LYS A 16 6.40 7.57 3.23
CA LYS A 16 5.88 6.31 2.72
C LYS A 16 4.97 5.70 3.75
N MET A 17 3.82 5.23 3.31
CA MET A 17 2.82 4.66 4.20
C MET A 17 2.11 3.52 3.49
N VAL A 18 1.83 2.46 4.22
CA VAL A 18 1.08 1.32 3.70
C VAL A 18 -0.09 1.07 4.63
N ILE A 19 -1.27 0.91 4.06
CA ILE A 19 -2.45 0.47 4.82
C ILE A 19 -2.80 -0.93 4.32
N CYS A 20 -2.56 -1.91 5.17
CA CYS A 20 -2.74 -3.31 4.80
C CYS A 20 -3.30 -4.10 5.98
N PRO A 21 -4.50 -4.64 5.89
CA PRO A 21 -5.46 -4.45 4.82
C PRO A 21 -6.15 -3.09 4.92
N CYS A 22 -6.68 -2.63 3.81
CA CYS A 22 -7.42 -1.38 3.79
C CYS A 22 -8.89 -1.68 3.53
N SER A 23 -9.74 -1.35 4.48
CA SER A 23 -11.17 -1.59 4.32
C SER A 23 -11.77 -0.63 3.30
N THR A 24 -12.90 -1.03 2.73
CA THR A 24 -13.60 -0.16 1.78
C THR A 24 -14.08 1.12 2.46
N GLY A 25 -14.39 1.07 3.76
CA GLY A 25 -14.75 2.26 4.50
C GLY A 25 -13.58 3.23 4.60
N THR A 26 -12.38 2.74 4.87
CA THR A 26 -11.20 3.57 4.92
C THR A 26 -10.87 4.14 3.55
N VAL A 27 -11.00 3.33 2.49
CA VAL A 27 -10.82 3.83 1.12
C VAL A 27 -11.78 4.99 0.85
N ALA A 28 -13.05 4.81 1.19
CA ALA A 28 -14.05 5.84 0.95
C ALA A 28 -13.73 7.12 1.71
N ALA A 29 -13.32 7.00 2.98
CA ALA A 29 -13.00 8.17 3.78
C ALA A 29 -11.83 8.93 3.17
N ILE A 30 -10.77 8.23 2.80
CA ILE A 30 -9.60 8.88 2.23
C ILE A 30 -9.94 9.51 0.88
N ALA A 31 -10.72 8.81 0.06
CA ALA A 31 -11.08 9.31 -1.26
C ALA A 31 -11.91 10.60 -1.18
N HIS A 32 -12.67 10.75 -0.11
CA HIS A 32 -13.52 11.92 0.06
C HIS A 32 -12.96 12.94 1.03
N GLY A 33 -11.71 12.79 1.42
CA GLY A 33 -11.06 13.80 2.26
C GLY A 33 -11.50 13.79 3.71
N MET A 34 -12.06 12.67 4.16
CA MET A 34 -12.49 12.57 5.55
C MET A 34 -11.35 12.07 6.42
N SER A 35 -11.24 12.58 7.63
CA SER A 35 -10.16 12.25 8.53
C SER A 35 -10.71 12.00 9.93
N ASP A 36 -11.38 10.87 10.09
CA ASP A 36 -12.10 10.56 11.32
C ASP A 36 -11.24 9.83 12.34
N ASN A 37 -10.08 9.34 11.94
CA ASN A 37 -9.18 8.66 12.86
C ASN A 37 -7.75 8.94 12.44
N LEU A 38 -6.81 8.42 13.24
CA LEU A 38 -5.40 8.71 13.00
C LEU A 38 -4.90 8.15 11.67
N ILE A 39 -5.37 6.95 11.31
CA ILE A 39 -4.94 6.33 10.05
C ILE A 39 -5.40 7.18 8.87
N GLU A 40 -6.66 7.60 8.87
CA GLU A 40 -7.19 8.41 7.78
C GLU A 40 -6.51 9.77 7.72
N ARG A 41 -6.23 10.36 8.88
CA ARG A 41 -5.53 11.63 8.91
C ARG A 41 -4.10 11.49 8.40
N ALA A 42 -3.40 10.42 8.79
CA ALA A 42 -2.05 10.20 8.32
C ALA A 42 -2.03 10.01 6.80
N ALA A 43 -2.99 9.26 6.28
CA ALA A 43 -3.08 9.06 4.83
C ALA A 43 -3.33 10.37 4.11
N ASP A 44 -4.21 11.20 4.64
CA ASP A 44 -4.50 12.50 4.05
C ASP A 44 -3.25 13.36 3.99
N VAL A 45 -2.48 13.37 5.06
CA VAL A 45 -1.25 14.15 5.10
C VAL A 45 -0.22 13.61 4.11
N VAL A 46 -0.07 12.28 4.02
CA VAL A 46 0.87 11.69 3.07
C VAL A 46 0.50 12.09 1.65
N ILE A 47 -0.77 12.04 1.30
CA ILE A 47 -1.22 12.43 -0.03
C ILE A 47 -0.95 13.92 -0.25
N LYS A 48 -1.31 14.75 0.71
CA LYS A 48 -1.15 16.19 0.57
C LYS A 48 0.31 16.58 0.41
N GLU A 49 1.19 15.91 1.13
CA GLU A 49 2.62 16.20 1.07
C GLU A 49 3.32 15.45 -0.07
N ARG A 50 2.53 14.78 -0.93
CA ARG A 50 3.04 14.07 -2.10
C ARG A 50 3.98 12.93 -1.75
N GLY A 51 3.74 12.30 -0.62
CA GLY A 51 4.41 11.08 -0.25
C GLY A 51 3.82 9.88 -0.98
N GLN A 52 4.35 8.72 -0.70
CA GLN A 52 3.87 7.49 -1.32
C GLN A 52 2.92 6.78 -0.36
N LEU A 53 1.68 6.59 -0.81
CA LEU A 53 0.70 5.82 -0.07
C LEU A 53 0.36 4.57 -0.88
N ILE A 54 0.43 3.41 -0.23
CA ILE A 54 0.00 2.16 -0.82
C ILE A 54 -1.16 1.64 0.01
N ILE A 55 -2.26 1.29 -0.64
CA ILE A 55 -3.38 0.66 0.03
C ILE A 55 -3.56 -0.74 -0.52
N VAL A 56 -3.91 -1.67 0.35
CA VAL A 56 -4.07 -3.08 0.00
C VAL A 56 -5.50 -3.48 0.34
N PRO A 57 -6.46 -3.22 -0.58
CA PRO A 57 -7.84 -3.62 -0.35
C PRO A 57 -7.99 -5.12 -0.54
N ARG A 58 -8.96 -5.71 0.13
CA ARG A 58 -9.20 -7.15 0.03
C ARG A 58 -10.67 -7.49 -0.15
N GLU A 59 -11.48 -6.49 -0.43
CA GLU A 59 -12.91 -6.71 -0.61
C GLU A 59 -13.19 -7.42 -1.92
N SER A 60 -14.16 -8.32 -1.90
CA SER A 60 -14.58 -9.01 -3.11
C SER A 60 -16.00 -9.51 -2.92
N PRO A 61 -16.90 -9.26 -3.88
CA PRO A 61 -16.72 -8.47 -5.06
C PRO A 61 -16.72 -6.97 -4.75
N LEU A 62 -16.29 -6.16 -5.71
CA LEU A 62 -16.28 -4.72 -5.55
C LEU A 62 -17.49 -4.11 -6.27
N SER A 63 -18.17 -3.21 -5.58
CA SER A 63 -19.27 -2.46 -6.21
C SER A 63 -18.73 -1.32 -7.05
N ALA A 64 -19.61 -0.72 -7.84
CA ALA A 64 -19.23 0.47 -8.60
C ALA A 64 -18.75 1.60 -7.68
N ILE A 65 -19.37 1.71 -6.50
CA ILE A 65 -18.93 2.74 -5.55
C ILE A 65 -17.51 2.47 -5.09
N HIS A 66 -17.20 1.22 -4.74
CA HIS A 66 -15.85 0.86 -4.33
C HIS A 66 -14.84 1.18 -5.43
N LEU A 67 -15.17 0.81 -6.66
CA LEU A 67 -14.27 1.02 -7.79
C LEU A 67 -14.05 2.49 -8.07
N GLU A 68 -15.09 3.31 -7.93
CA GLU A 68 -14.94 4.76 -8.12
C GLU A 68 -14.03 5.36 -7.06
N ASN A 69 -14.16 4.91 -5.81
CA ASN A 69 -13.30 5.43 -4.76
C ASN A 69 -11.85 5.02 -4.97
N LEU A 70 -11.62 3.79 -5.41
CA LEU A 70 -10.27 3.34 -5.72
C LEU A 70 -9.69 4.13 -6.90
N LEU A 71 -10.51 4.40 -7.91
CA LEU A 71 -10.07 5.21 -9.04
C LEU A 71 -9.69 6.62 -8.59
N THR A 72 -10.49 7.21 -7.72
CA THR A 72 -10.18 8.53 -7.18
C THR A 72 -8.80 8.55 -6.54
N LEU A 73 -8.51 7.54 -5.72
CA LEU A 73 -7.20 7.46 -5.07
C LEU A 73 -6.08 7.23 -6.08
N ALA A 74 -6.30 6.36 -7.05
CA ALA A 74 -5.28 6.10 -8.06
C ALA A 74 -4.94 7.37 -8.84
N LYS A 75 -5.95 8.20 -9.11
CA LYS A 75 -5.74 9.44 -9.85
C LYS A 75 -4.89 10.44 -9.10
N VAL A 76 -4.90 10.41 -7.78
CA VAL A 76 -4.06 11.32 -7.00
C VAL A 76 -2.72 10.69 -6.60
N GLY A 77 -2.39 9.55 -7.20
CA GLY A 77 -1.07 8.96 -7.03
C GLY A 77 -0.97 7.85 -6.01
N VAL A 78 -2.08 7.45 -5.41
CA VAL A 78 -2.05 6.33 -4.48
C VAL A 78 -1.88 5.03 -5.25
N THR A 79 -1.00 4.16 -4.76
CA THR A 79 -0.84 2.83 -5.34
C THR A 79 -1.90 1.92 -4.75
N VAL A 80 -2.75 1.38 -5.61
CA VAL A 80 -3.79 0.43 -5.20
C VAL A 80 -3.28 -0.96 -5.53
N MET A 81 -3.02 -1.76 -4.49
CA MET A 81 -2.45 -3.10 -4.66
C MET A 81 -3.39 -4.10 -4.03
N PRO A 82 -4.28 -4.71 -4.81
CA PRO A 82 -5.21 -5.69 -4.23
C PRO A 82 -4.45 -6.85 -3.59
N ALA A 83 -5.05 -7.41 -2.54
CA ALA A 83 -4.45 -8.55 -1.84
C ALA A 83 -4.69 -9.80 -2.67
N SER A 84 -3.91 -9.97 -3.70
CA SER A 84 -4.07 -11.04 -4.68
C SER A 84 -2.72 -11.69 -4.91
N PRO A 85 -2.40 -12.74 -4.16
CA PRO A 85 -1.11 -13.39 -4.31
C PRO A 85 -1.00 -14.01 -5.70
N GLY A 86 0.18 -13.98 -6.25
CA GLY A 86 0.43 -14.60 -7.52
C GLY A 86 0.68 -16.08 -7.36
N PHE A 87 0.26 -16.84 -8.36
CA PHE A 87 0.45 -18.27 -8.35
C PHE A 87 1.48 -18.73 -9.38
N TYR A 88 2.02 -17.82 -10.17
CA TYR A 88 3.03 -18.18 -11.16
C TYR A 88 4.39 -18.49 -10.53
N HIS A 89 4.54 -18.27 -9.22
CA HIS A 89 5.71 -18.72 -8.49
C HIS A 89 5.52 -20.10 -7.89
N GLN A 90 4.40 -20.75 -8.16
CA GLN A 90 4.09 -22.08 -7.65
C GLN A 90 4.22 -22.14 -6.14
N PRO A 91 3.44 -21.36 -5.42
CA PRO A 91 3.53 -21.38 -3.96
C PRO A 91 3.13 -22.74 -3.41
N THR A 92 3.79 -23.17 -2.37
CA THR A 92 3.51 -24.45 -1.74
C THR A 92 2.73 -24.31 -0.44
N GLY A 93 2.45 -23.10 -0.01
CA GLY A 93 1.67 -22.90 1.21
C GLY A 93 1.38 -21.44 1.42
N ILE A 94 0.70 -21.18 2.53
CA ILE A 94 0.25 -19.82 2.81
C ILE A 94 1.41 -18.86 3.08
N ASN A 95 2.51 -19.38 3.64
CA ASN A 95 3.66 -18.52 3.88
C ASN A 95 4.27 -18.01 2.56
N ASP A 96 4.23 -18.83 1.52
CA ASP A 96 4.71 -18.40 0.21
C ASP A 96 3.82 -17.30 -0.36
N LEU A 97 2.51 -17.38 -0.12
CA LEU A 97 1.60 -16.34 -0.58
C LEU A 97 1.84 -15.03 0.17
N ILE A 98 2.07 -15.12 1.46
CA ILE A 98 2.37 -13.95 2.27
C ILE A 98 3.68 -13.33 1.83
N ASP A 99 4.70 -14.14 1.59
CA ASP A 99 5.99 -13.64 1.13
C ASP A 99 5.86 -12.93 -0.20
N PHE A 100 5.03 -13.45 -1.11
CA PHE A 100 4.80 -12.78 -2.38
C PHE A 100 4.24 -11.37 -2.17
N MET A 101 3.22 -11.25 -1.32
CA MET A 101 2.60 -9.95 -1.06
C MET A 101 3.58 -8.99 -0.41
N VAL A 102 4.35 -9.47 0.58
CA VAL A 102 5.32 -8.62 1.27
C VAL A 102 6.40 -8.17 0.30
N ALA A 103 6.89 -9.09 -0.56
CA ALA A 103 7.91 -8.73 -1.54
C ALA A 103 7.40 -7.65 -2.48
N ARG A 104 6.14 -7.76 -2.95
CA ARG A 104 5.58 -6.74 -3.82
C ARG A 104 5.49 -5.39 -3.13
N LEU A 105 5.08 -5.38 -1.85
CA LEU A 105 5.02 -4.14 -1.10
C LEU A 105 6.39 -3.51 -0.95
N LEU A 106 7.39 -4.33 -0.61
CA LEU A 106 8.75 -3.81 -0.43
C LEU A 106 9.30 -3.28 -1.75
N ASP A 107 9.01 -3.97 -2.87
CA ASP A 107 9.43 -3.49 -4.18
C ASP A 107 8.82 -2.13 -4.49
N HIS A 108 7.54 -1.95 -4.23
CA HIS A 108 6.90 -0.66 -4.49
C HIS A 108 7.42 0.44 -3.58
N LEU A 109 7.81 0.09 -2.37
CA LEU A 109 8.41 1.07 -1.47
C LEU A 109 9.87 1.36 -1.80
N GLY A 110 10.45 0.60 -2.71
CA GLY A 110 11.85 0.78 -3.05
C GLY A 110 12.80 0.21 -2.03
N LEU A 111 12.34 -0.75 -1.23
CA LEU A 111 13.17 -1.35 -0.20
C LEU A 111 13.71 -2.69 -0.69
N PRO A 112 14.99 -2.98 -0.42
CA PRO A 112 15.55 -4.25 -0.85
C PRO A 112 14.88 -5.41 -0.14
N ASN A 113 14.72 -6.51 -0.83
CA ASN A 113 14.23 -7.74 -0.23
C ASN A 113 14.71 -8.91 -1.05
N LYS A 114 14.72 -10.09 -0.42
CA LYS A 114 15.12 -11.33 -1.07
C LYS A 114 14.09 -12.41 -0.87
N LEU A 115 12.85 -12.02 -0.62
CA LEU A 115 11.81 -12.99 -0.32
C LEU A 115 11.45 -13.83 -1.52
N LEU A 116 11.40 -13.21 -2.71
CA LEU A 116 11.05 -13.92 -3.94
C LEU A 116 11.86 -13.38 -5.09
N PRO A 117 12.07 -14.17 -6.13
CA PRO A 117 12.63 -13.64 -7.36
C PRO A 117 11.72 -12.57 -7.93
N ARG A 118 12.30 -11.56 -8.55
CA ARG A 118 11.51 -10.50 -9.15
C ARG A 118 10.94 -11.00 -10.45
N TRP A 119 9.64 -10.98 -10.52
CA TRP A 119 8.94 -11.43 -11.71
C TRP A 119 9.15 -10.43 -12.84
N GLY A 120 9.53 -10.95 -13.99
CA GLY A 120 9.67 -10.10 -15.16
C GLY A 120 10.94 -9.30 -15.22
N TYR A 121 11.83 -9.43 -14.23
CA TYR A 121 13.10 -8.74 -14.22
C TYR A 121 14.24 -9.72 -14.36
N ALA A 122 15.32 -9.24 -14.90
CA ALA A 122 16.55 -9.94 -14.74
C ALA A 122 16.88 -10.04 -13.27
N PRO A 123 17.60 -11.04 -12.86
CA PRO A 123 17.98 -11.18 -11.47
C PRO A 123 18.56 -9.88 -11.01
N ALA A 124 17.89 -9.29 -10.10
CA ALA A 124 18.23 -7.99 -9.70
C ALA A 124 19.58 -8.04 -9.13
N PRO A 125 20.35 -7.17 -9.54
CA PRO A 125 21.53 -6.98 -8.87
C PRO A 125 21.13 -6.49 -7.58
N VAL A 126 21.47 -6.98 -6.77
CA VAL A 126 21.00 -6.61 -5.65
C VAL A 126 21.58 -5.58 -5.16
N SER A 127 21.56 -4.89 -5.43
CA SER A 127 21.90 -3.97 -5.05
C SER A 127 21.80 -3.71 -3.99
N SER A 128 21.81 -3.60 -4.07
CA SER A 128 21.65 -3.34 -3.50
C SER A 128 21.41 -3.53 -2.53
N SER A 129 21.50 -3.57 -2.32
CA SER A 129 21.14 -3.66 -1.55
C SER A 129 21.07 -4.44 -0.81
N GLY A 130 21.32 -4.44 -0.50
CA GLY A 130 21.19 -4.94 0.25
C GLY A 130 21.09 -6.19 0.28
N ASP A 131 21.38 -6.46 -0.10
CA ASP A 131 21.22 -7.57 -0.08
C ASP A 131 21.67 -8.14 0.81
#